data_b69af5b5db74be9ed3e748f5548bb003
#
_entry.id   b69af5b5db74be9ed3e748f5548bb003
#
_cell.length_a   1.000
_cell.length_b   1.000
_cell.length_c   1.000
_cell.angle_alpha   90.00
_cell.angle_beta   90.00
_cell.angle_gamma   90.00
#
_symmetry.space_group_name_H-M   'P 1'
#
loop_
_entity.id
_entity.type
_entity.pdbx_description
1 polymer ?
#
loop_
_entity_poly.entity_id
_entity_poly.type
_entity_poly.pdbx_seq_one_letter_code
_entity_poly.pdbx_strand_id
1 'polypeptide(L)'
;MSLLLIDWDCIIQSLALLISANSAPILTEKILGNRLNRPIDNDCKLSDGYRLLGNSKTWRGFYAAVFFSIITALCLDLKPIIATLFAILAMTGDLLSSFIKRRMGKPESSQVRGLDTIPESLLPLWLLNDSLSLNAVDITVTIGLFFLCEELISPLLYKLHIRKKPY
;
A
#
# COMPACT_ATOMS: atom_id res chain seq x y z
N MET A 1 10.94 30.74 5.04
CA MET A 1 12.15 30.02 5.53
C MET A 1 11.80 28.85 6.44
N SER A 2 10.63 28.20 6.21
CA SER A 2 10.14 27.01 6.97
C SER A 2 10.12 25.70 6.15
N LEU A 3 10.72 25.72 4.96
CA LEU A 3 10.67 24.60 3.97
C LEU A 3 11.55 23.38 4.32
N LEU A 4 12.29 23.41 5.43
CA LEU A 4 13.22 22.34 5.82
C LEU A 4 12.98 21.79 7.23
N LEU A 5 11.91 22.19 7.91
CA LEU A 5 11.58 21.61 9.21
C LEU A 5 10.74 20.36 8.99
N ILE A 6 11.22 19.26 9.53
CA ILE A 6 10.51 17.96 9.55
C ILE A 6 9.29 18.11 10.45
N ASP A 7 8.10 17.80 9.89
CA ASP A 7 6.86 17.74 10.64
C ASP A 7 6.53 16.29 11.01
N TRP A 8 6.89 15.92 12.24
CA TRP A 8 6.69 14.56 12.72
C TRP A 8 5.22 14.15 12.83
N ASP A 9 4.31 15.07 13.10
CA ASP A 9 2.88 14.76 13.21
C ASP A 9 2.33 14.38 11.84
N CYS A 10 2.64 15.16 10.81
CA CYS A 10 2.25 14.85 9.43
C CYS A 10 2.88 13.54 8.93
N ILE A 11 4.15 13.28 9.27
CA ILE A 11 4.86 12.03 8.92
C ILE A 11 4.20 10.83 9.59
N ILE A 12 3.94 10.89 10.89
CA ILE A 12 3.31 9.78 11.65
C ILE A 12 1.91 9.49 11.12
N GLN A 13 1.10 10.52 10.86
CA GLN A 13 -0.24 10.36 10.28
C GLN A 13 -0.20 9.69 8.91
N SER A 14 0.69 10.14 8.04
CA SER A 14 0.86 9.59 6.69
C SER A 14 1.39 8.15 6.72
N LEU A 15 2.35 7.87 7.59
CA LEU A 15 2.89 6.52 7.80
C LEU A 15 1.83 5.56 8.33
N ALA A 16 1.00 6.00 9.28
CA ALA A 16 -0.11 5.20 9.79
C ALA A 16 -1.15 4.87 8.69
N LEU A 17 -1.48 5.83 7.83
CA LEU A 17 -2.34 5.60 6.67
C LEU A 17 -1.73 4.59 5.68
N LEU A 18 -0.42 4.71 5.36
CA LEU A 18 0.29 3.75 4.50
C LEU A 18 0.26 2.34 5.09
N ILE A 19 0.63 2.19 6.36
CA ILE A 19 0.63 0.89 7.05
C ILE A 19 -0.77 0.30 7.06
N SER A 20 -1.79 1.11 7.34
CA SER A 20 -3.19 0.67 7.37
C SER A 20 -3.64 0.18 6.00
N ALA A 21 -3.42 0.96 4.94
CA ALA A 21 -3.81 0.62 3.58
C ALA A 21 -3.14 -0.68 3.09
N ASN A 22 -1.84 -0.88 3.41
CA ASN A 22 -1.08 -2.02 2.91
C ASN A 22 -1.21 -3.29 3.77
N SER A 23 -1.49 -3.17 5.07
CA SER A 23 -1.71 -4.33 5.93
C SER A 23 -3.14 -4.89 5.86
N ALA A 24 -4.13 -4.06 5.55
CA ALA A 24 -5.54 -4.46 5.49
C ALA A 24 -5.83 -5.62 4.52
N PRO A 25 -5.31 -5.66 3.28
CA PRO A 25 -5.50 -6.80 2.38
C PRO A 25 -4.95 -8.10 2.95
N ILE A 26 -3.79 -8.05 3.61
CA ILE A 26 -3.12 -9.22 4.21
C ILE A 26 -3.95 -9.78 5.37
N LEU A 27 -4.40 -8.91 6.27
CA LEU A 27 -5.26 -9.28 7.39
C LEU A 27 -6.58 -9.86 6.92
N THR A 28 -7.19 -9.24 5.90
CA THR A 28 -8.46 -9.69 5.33
C THR A 28 -8.31 -11.05 4.65
N GLU A 29 -7.20 -11.30 3.96
CA GLU A 29 -6.90 -12.63 3.40
C GLU A 29 -6.79 -13.68 4.50
N LYS A 30 -6.15 -13.39 5.63
CA LYS A 30 -6.01 -14.32 6.74
C LYS A 30 -7.35 -14.63 7.41
N ILE A 31 -8.20 -13.62 7.62
CA ILE A 31 -9.49 -13.77 8.31
C ILE A 31 -10.52 -14.49 7.42
N LEU A 32 -10.64 -14.10 6.16
CA LEU A 32 -11.68 -14.60 5.26
C LEU A 32 -11.24 -15.82 4.42
N GLY A 33 -9.94 -16.18 4.45
CA GLY A 33 -9.40 -17.28 3.63
C GLY A 33 -9.73 -17.08 2.15
N ASN A 34 -10.41 -18.06 1.54
CA ASN A 34 -10.80 -18.01 0.13
C ASN A 34 -12.16 -17.31 -0.12
N ARG A 35 -12.85 -16.85 0.93
CA ARG A 35 -14.13 -16.18 0.76
C ARG A 35 -13.94 -14.80 0.12
N LEU A 36 -14.81 -14.45 -0.83
CA LEU A 36 -14.78 -13.17 -1.56
C LEU A 36 -13.46 -12.89 -2.29
N ASN A 37 -12.69 -13.93 -2.62
CA ASN A 37 -11.38 -13.82 -3.26
C ASN A 37 -11.52 -13.61 -4.78
N ARG A 38 -12.15 -12.49 -5.21
CA ARG A 38 -12.30 -12.15 -6.63
C ARG A 38 -11.13 -11.27 -7.07
N PRO A 39 -10.30 -11.72 -8.02
CA PRO A 39 -9.21 -10.90 -8.56
C PRO A 39 -9.74 -9.66 -9.29
N ILE A 40 -9.01 -8.55 -9.19
CA ILE A 40 -9.37 -7.28 -9.84
C ILE A 40 -9.29 -7.41 -11.36
N ASP A 41 -8.30 -8.18 -11.87
CA ASP A 41 -8.08 -8.38 -13.29
C ASP A 41 -8.98 -9.43 -13.94
N ASN A 42 -9.88 -10.09 -13.18
CA ASN A 42 -10.79 -11.15 -13.66
C ASN A 42 -10.07 -12.19 -14.54
N ASP A 43 -8.85 -12.59 -14.18
CA ASP A 43 -7.98 -13.52 -14.93
C ASP A 43 -7.56 -13.02 -16.33
N CYS A 44 -7.66 -11.72 -16.59
CA CYS A 44 -7.28 -11.13 -17.87
C CYS A 44 -5.79 -11.32 -18.14
N LYS A 45 -5.47 -11.88 -19.32
CA LYS A 45 -4.10 -12.03 -19.83
C LYS A 45 -3.89 -11.09 -21.01
N LEU A 46 -2.71 -10.54 -21.12
CA LEU A 46 -2.31 -9.75 -22.28
C LEU A 46 -1.68 -10.63 -23.37
N SER A 47 -1.36 -10.01 -24.51
CA SER A 47 -0.77 -10.68 -25.69
C SER A 47 0.55 -11.40 -25.41
N ASP A 48 1.26 -11.04 -24.34
CA ASP A 48 2.50 -11.67 -23.87
C ASP A 48 2.26 -12.94 -23.03
N GLY A 49 1.01 -13.37 -22.84
CA GLY A 49 0.62 -14.55 -22.08
C GLY A 49 0.60 -14.38 -20.55
N TYR A 50 1.11 -13.25 -20.04
CA TYR A 50 1.07 -12.96 -18.60
C TYR A 50 -0.24 -12.30 -18.19
N ARG A 51 -0.66 -12.56 -16.94
CA ARG A 51 -1.82 -11.88 -16.34
C ARG A 51 -1.56 -10.39 -16.20
N LEU A 52 -2.65 -9.59 -16.12
CA LEU A 52 -2.56 -8.15 -15.96
C LEU A 52 -1.95 -7.79 -14.58
N LEU A 53 -2.49 -8.34 -13.49
CA LEU A 53 -2.10 -8.01 -12.11
C LEU A 53 -1.69 -9.26 -11.31
N GLY A 54 -2.49 -10.32 -11.40
CA GLY A 54 -2.32 -11.58 -10.68
C GLY A 54 -3.35 -11.81 -9.56
N ASN A 55 -3.39 -13.04 -9.04
CA ASN A 55 -4.41 -13.49 -8.06
C ASN A 55 -4.37 -12.77 -6.71
N SER A 56 -3.22 -12.17 -6.34
CA SER A 56 -3.05 -11.49 -5.06
C SER A 56 -3.78 -10.15 -4.99
N LYS A 57 -4.14 -9.55 -6.13
CA LYS A 57 -4.84 -8.26 -6.20
C LYS A 57 -6.33 -8.48 -6.32
N THR A 58 -7.04 -8.29 -5.20
CA THR A 58 -8.46 -8.64 -5.07
C THR A 58 -9.31 -7.43 -4.68
N TRP A 59 -10.55 -7.40 -5.14
CA TRP A 59 -11.54 -6.39 -4.74
C TRP A 59 -11.74 -6.33 -3.23
N ARG A 60 -11.74 -7.49 -2.58
CA ARG A 60 -11.81 -7.60 -1.12
C ARG A 60 -10.69 -6.80 -0.44
N GLY A 61 -9.45 -6.99 -0.90
CA GLY A 61 -8.30 -6.28 -0.37
C GLY A 61 -8.39 -4.77 -0.58
N PHE A 62 -8.86 -4.35 -1.76
CA PHE A 62 -9.06 -2.95 -2.09
C PHE A 62 -10.08 -2.27 -1.14
N TYR A 63 -11.26 -2.88 -0.96
CA TYR A 63 -12.26 -2.34 -0.05
C TYR A 63 -11.80 -2.35 1.42
N ALA A 64 -11.05 -3.38 1.83
CA ALA A 64 -10.47 -3.44 3.16
C ALA A 64 -9.47 -2.30 3.39
N ALA A 65 -8.60 -2.01 2.41
CA ALA A 65 -7.66 -0.89 2.51
C ALA A 65 -8.38 0.44 2.74
N VAL A 66 -9.43 0.72 1.96
CA VAL A 66 -10.25 1.93 2.13
C VAL A 66 -10.90 1.97 3.52
N PHE A 67 -11.54 0.88 3.93
CA PHE A 67 -12.25 0.80 5.20
C PHE A 67 -11.32 1.03 6.40
N PHE A 68 -10.19 0.32 6.46
CA PHE A 68 -9.24 0.47 7.57
C PHE A 68 -8.55 1.83 7.57
N SER A 69 -8.27 2.42 6.41
CA SER A 69 -7.72 3.77 6.33
C SER A 69 -8.69 4.82 6.85
N ILE A 70 -10.00 4.66 6.62
CA ILE A 70 -11.02 5.55 7.21
C ILE A 70 -11.01 5.43 8.74
N ILE A 71 -10.94 4.21 9.29
CA ILE A 71 -10.85 4.01 10.75
C ILE A 71 -9.60 4.69 11.30
N THR A 72 -8.44 4.50 10.64
CA THR A 72 -7.18 5.15 11.04
C THR A 72 -7.31 6.66 11.03
N ALA A 73 -7.94 7.24 10.01
CA ALA A 73 -8.16 8.69 9.93
C ALA A 73 -9.03 9.21 11.08
N LEU A 74 -10.09 8.48 11.42
CA LEU A 74 -10.95 8.86 12.56
C LEU A 74 -10.19 8.83 13.90
N CYS A 75 -9.25 7.88 14.06
CA CYS A 75 -8.39 7.83 15.25
C CYS A 75 -7.33 8.95 15.30
N LEU A 76 -7.00 9.54 14.15
CA LEU A 76 -5.99 10.59 14.01
C LEU A 76 -6.59 11.99 13.76
N ASP A 77 -7.90 12.15 13.95
CA ASP A 77 -8.63 13.39 13.67
C ASP A 77 -8.46 13.92 12.25
N LEU A 78 -8.21 13.03 11.28
CA LEU A 78 -8.12 13.35 9.87
C LEU A 78 -9.51 13.24 9.20
N LYS A 79 -9.70 14.01 8.13
CA LYS A 79 -10.94 13.92 7.34
C LYS A 79 -11.05 12.56 6.64
N PRO A 80 -12.15 11.81 6.80
CA PRO A 80 -12.32 10.49 6.17
C PRO A 80 -12.17 10.49 4.64
N ILE A 81 -12.53 11.60 3.99
CA ILE A 81 -12.37 11.75 2.54
C ILE A 81 -10.91 11.72 2.11
N ILE A 82 -10.01 12.33 2.90
CA ILE A 82 -8.56 12.30 2.64
C ILE A 82 -8.03 10.87 2.74
N ALA A 83 -8.43 10.13 3.77
CA ALA A 83 -8.04 8.73 3.94
C ALA A 83 -8.58 7.81 2.85
N THR A 84 -9.81 8.08 2.37
CA THR A 84 -10.40 7.35 1.25
C THR A 84 -9.56 7.55 -0.03
N LEU A 85 -9.26 8.80 -0.37
CA LEU A 85 -8.42 9.12 -1.53
C LEU A 85 -7.01 8.56 -1.36
N PHE A 86 -6.45 8.66 -0.17
CA PHE A 86 -5.13 8.14 0.16
C PHE A 86 -5.05 6.62 -0.08
N ALA A 87 -6.03 5.86 0.44
CA ALA A 87 -6.08 4.41 0.25
C ALA A 87 -6.28 4.02 -1.23
N ILE A 88 -7.13 4.74 -1.97
CA ILE A 88 -7.31 4.51 -3.41
C ILE A 88 -6.00 4.73 -4.16
N LEU A 89 -5.27 5.80 -3.86
CA LEU A 89 -4.00 6.12 -4.50
C LEU A 89 -2.90 5.12 -4.12
N ALA A 90 -2.80 4.72 -2.85
CA ALA A 90 -1.88 3.70 -2.40
C ALA A 90 -2.13 2.35 -3.09
N MET A 91 -3.40 1.91 -3.14
CA MET A 91 -3.78 0.69 -3.85
C MET A 91 -3.52 0.79 -5.36
N THR A 92 -3.73 1.96 -5.96
CA THR A 92 -3.40 2.17 -7.38
C THR A 92 -1.89 2.02 -7.62
N GLY A 93 -1.05 2.56 -6.74
CA GLY A 93 0.40 2.37 -6.78
C GLY A 93 0.82 0.91 -6.66
N ASP A 94 0.18 0.16 -5.76
CA ASP A 94 0.41 -1.27 -5.60
C ASP A 94 -0.07 -2.09 -6.82
N LEU A 95 -1.18 -1.71 -7.46
CA LEU A 95 -1.63 -2.31 -8.73
C LEU A 95 -0.64 -2.00 -9.86
N LEU A 96 -0.14 -0.77 -9.93
CA LEU A 96 0.85 -0.35 -10.94
C LEU A 96 2.16 -1.14 -10.80
N SER A 97 2.68 -1.28 -9.58
CA SER A 97 3.88 -2.11 -9.33
C SER A 97 3.66 -3.57 -9.73
N SER A 98 2.48 -4.12 -9.43
CA SER A 98 2.10 -5.48 -9.81
C SER A 98 2.02 -5.63 -11.33
N PHE A 99 1.44 -4.68 -12.03
CA PHE A 99 1.41 -4.65 -13.50
C PHE A 99 2.81 -4.66 -14.10
N ILE A 100 3.69 -3.76 -13.65
CA ILE A 100 5.08 -3.68 -14.12
C ILE A 100 5.81 -5.01 -13.88
N LYS A 101 5.66 -5.63 -12.70
CA LYS A 101 6.27 -6.95 -12.40
C LYS A 101 5.79 -8.03 -13.36
N ARG A 102 4.52 -8.04 -13.75
CA ARG A 102 4.01 -9.01 -14.76
C ARG A 102 4.64 -8.76 -16.11
N ARG A 103 4.81 -7.50 -16.55
CA ARG A 103 5.51 -7.17 -17.82
C ARG A 103 6.99 -7.55 -17.79
N MET A 104 7.62 -7.56 -16.62
CA MET A 104 8.99 -8.03 -16.42
C MET A 104 9.11 -9.58 -16.32
N GLY A 105 8.03 -10.33 -16.53
CA GLY A 105 8.02 -11.80 -16.40
C GLY A 105 8.22 -12.31 -14.97
N LYS A 106 8.08 -11.47 -13.95
CA LYS A 106 8.24 -11.90 -12.55
C LYS A 106 7.04 -12.73 -12.09
N PRO A 107 7.23 -13.80 -11.31
CA PRO A 107 6.13 -14.62 -10.82
C PRO A 107 5.23 -13.86 -9.84
N GLU A 108 3.97 -14.30 -9.70
CA GLU A 108 3.01 -13.71 -8.76
C GLU A 108 3.55 -13.69 -7.33
N SER A 109 3.22 -12.63 -6.58
CA SER A 109 3.71 -12.40 -5.22
C SER A 109 5.24 -12.41 -5.10
N SER A 110 5.97 -12.03 -6.17
CA SER A 110 7.39 -11.75 -6.09
C SER A 110 7.63 -10.37 -5.49
N GLN A 111 8.64 -10.24 -4.65
CA GLN A 111 9.10 -8.94 -4.17
C GLN A 111 10.14 -8.36 -5.15
N VAL A 112 9.97 -7.09 -5.47
CA VAL A 112 10.99 -6.28 -6.15
C VAL A 112 11.16 -5.02 -5.32
N ARG A 113 12.22 -5.02 -4.48
CA ARG A 113 12.50 -3.93 -3.54
C ARG A 113 12.48 -2.58 -4.25
N GLY A 114 11.85 -1.60 -3.65
CA GLY A 114 11.67 -0.26 -4.21
C GLY A 114 10.53 -0.16 -5.24
N LEU A 115 10.42 -1.09 -6.19
CA LEU A 115 9.32 -1.08 -7.14
C LEU A 115 7.96 -1.36 -6.47
N ASP A 116 7.95 -2.10 -5.38
CA ASP A 116 6.74 -2.33 -4.61
C ASP A 116 6.40 -1.11 -3.75
N THR A 117 7.36 -0.62 -2.99
CA THR A 117 7.18 0.44 -1.99
C THR A 117 6.99 1.83 -2.61
N ILE A 118 7.77 2.18 -3.67
CA ILE A 118 7.79 3.56 -4.18
C ILE A 118 6.44 3.96 -4.79
N PRO A 119 5.82 3.23 -5.72
CA PRO A 119 4.56 3.67 -6.33
C PRO A 119 3.41 3.76 -5.31
N GLU A 120 3.31 2.80 -4.38
CA GLU A 120 2.23 2.76 -3.39
C GLU A 120 2.35 3.84 -2.32
N SER A 121 3.56 4.30 -2.00
CA SER A 121 3.79 5.38 -1.04
C SER A 121 3.84 6.75 -1.70
N LEU A 122 4.56 6.88 -2.82
CA LEU A 122 4.75 8.17 -3.49
C LEU A 122 3.45 8.75 -4.04
N LEU A 123 2.59 7.92 -4.66
CA LEU A 123 1.35 8.42 -5.27
C LEU A 123 0.44 9.15 -4.25
N PRO A 124 0.05 8.54 -3.11
CA PRO A 124 -0.79 9.25 -2.16
C PRO A 124 -0.07 10.44 -1.49
N LEU A 125 1.20 10.31 -1.13
CA LEU A 125 1.94 11.37 -0.47
C LEU A 125 2.15 12.59 -1.39
N TRP A 126 2.43 12.35 -2.67
CA TRP A 126 2.62 13.42 -3.64
C TRP A 126 1.32 14.13 -4.01
N LEU A 127 0.25 13.36 -4.29
CA LEU A 127 -1.01 13.93 -4.77
C LEU A 127 -1.85 14.57 -3.65
N LEU A 128 -1.63 14.17 -2.40
CA LEU A 128 -2.34 14.71 -1.23
C LEU A 128 -1.44 15.54 -0.32
N ASN A 129 -0.26 15.98 -0.79
CA ASN A 129 0.69 16.74 0.01
C ASN A 129 0.06 17.98 0.66
N ASP A 130 -0.72 18.76 -0.10
CA ASP A 130 -1.39 19.96 0.41
C ASP A 130 -2.43 19.62 1.47
N SER A 131 -3.17 18.51 1.28
CA SER A 131 -4.21 18.07 2.21
C SER A 131 -3.65 17.51 3.52
N LEU A 132 -2.43 16.99 3.49
CA LEU A 132 -1.69 16.43 4.63
C LEU A 132 -0.61 17.38 5.14
N SER A 133 -0.50 18.59 4.57
CA SER A 133 0.51 19.60 4.91
C SER A 133 1.96 19.09 4.82
N LEU A 134 2.22 18.16 3.88
CA LEU A 134 3.54 17.55 3.70
C LEU A 134 4.43 18.41 2.79
N ASN A 135 5.66 18.60 3.20
CA ASN A 135 6.71 19.13 2.34
C ASN A 135 7.53 18.00 1.68
N ALA A 136 8.42 18.32 0.76
CA ALA A 136 9.23 17.33 0.04
C ALA A 136 10.14 16.50 0.97
N VAL A 137 10.61 17.07 2.08
CA VAL A 137 11.42 16.37 3.08
C VAL A 137 10.56 15.36 3.83
N ASP A 138 9.36 15.76 4.27
CA ASP A 138 8.42 14.88 4.96
C ASP A 138 8.02 13.68 4.09
N ILE A 139 7.74 13.92 2.80
CA ILE A 139 7.45 12.84 1.84
C ILE A 139 8.63 11.86 1.76
N THR A 140 9.85 12.37 1.60
CA THR A 140 11.04 11.53 1.47
C THR A 140 11.29 10.70 2.75
N VAL A 141 11.15 11.32 3.91
CA VAL A 141 11.30 10.66 5.21
C VAL A 141 10.21 9.59 5.40
N THR A 142 8.96 9.92 5.07
CA THR A 142 7.83 8.97 5.18
C THR A 142 8.04 7.75 4.28
N ILE A 143 8.48 7.92 3.03
CA ILE A 143 8.79 6.81 2.12
C ILE A 143 9.93 5.96 2.68
N GLY A 144 11.00 6.59 3.20
CA GLY A 144 12.12 5.87 3.81
C GLY A 144 11.70 5.06 5.04
N LEU A 145 10.92 5.65 5.94
CA LEU A 145 10.39 4.97 7.13
C LEU A 145 9.44 3.83 6.73
N PHE A 146 8.58 4.05 5.75
CA PHE A 146 7.66 3.02 5.27
C PHE A 146 8.42 1.84 4.67
N PHE A 147 9.45 2.09 3.85
CA PHE A 147 10.33 1.05 3.31
C PHE A 147 11.01 0.24 4.44
N LEU A 148 11.54 0.91 5.46
CA LEU A 148 12.13 0.24 6.62
C LEU A 148 11.11 -0.58 7.40
N CYS A 149 9.90 -0.05 7.60
CA CYS A 149 8.81 -0.79 8.23
C CYS A 149 8.45 -2.06 7.46
N GLU A 150 8.34 -2.00 6.13
CA GLU A 150 8.06 -3.18 5.31
C GLU A 150 9.15 -4.25 5.43
N GLU A 151 10.42 -3.86 5.35
CA GLU A 151 11.57 -4.78 5.45
C GLU A 151 11.66 -5.42 6.86
N LEU A 152 11.33 -4.70 7.92
CA LEU A 152 11.37 -5.21 9.29
C LEU A 152 10.13 -6.03 9.66
N ILE A 153 8.95 -5.58 9.22
CA ILE A 153 7.67 -6.21 9.58
C ILE A 153 7.42 -7.49 8.76
N SER A 154 7.84 -7.54 7.49
CA SER A 154 7.62 -8.71 6.62
C SER A 154 8.15 -10.02 7.21
N PRO A 155 9.41 -10.12 7.68
CA PRO A 155 9.90 -11.34 8.32
C PRO A 155 9.17 -11.69 9.62
N LEU A 156 8.75 -10.67 10.37
CA LEU A 156 8.00 -10.87 11.61
C LEU A 156 6.61 -11.45 11.32
N LEU A 157 5.89 -10.90 10.35
CA LEU A 157 4.59 -11.41 9.93
C LEU A 157 4.68 -12.84 9.35
N TYR A 158 5.78 -13.17 8.69
CA TYR A 158 6.05 -14.53 8.23
C TYR A 158 6.24 -15.48 9.41
N LYS A 159 7.05 -15.13 10.41
CA LYS A 159 7.25 -15.93 11.64
C LYS A 159 5.95 -16.14 12.41
N LEU A 160 5.05 -15.17 12.42
CA LEU A 160 3.73 -15.25 13.05
C LEU A 160 2.69 -15.99 12.17
N HIS A 161 3.10 -16.60 11.05
CA HIS A 161 2.23 -17.31 10.09
C HIS A 161 1.07 -16.42 9.57
N ILE A 162 1.28 -15.11 9.53
CA ILE A 162 0.32 -14.13 8.96
C ILE A 162 0.57 -13.97 7.47
N ARG A 163 1.82 -13.98 7.05
CA ARG A 163 2.24 -13.85 5.64
C ARG A 163 2.75 -15.20 5.12
N LYS A 164 2.42 -15.52 3.86
CA LYS A 164 2.81 -16.79 3.22
C LYS A 164 4.28 -16.85 2.81
N LYS A 165 4.93 -15.69 2.65
CA LYS A 165 6.33 -15.54 2.23
C LYS A 165 7.06 -14.59 3.18
N PRO A 166 8.39 -14.76 3.38
CA PRO A 166 9.17 -13.94 4.32
C PRO A 166 9.41 -12.50 3.84
N TYR A 167 8.93 -12.15 2.65
CA TYR A 167 9.07 -10.85 2.00
C TYR A 167 7.73 -10.37 1.44
#